data_290e21f30f4333fead14f99483075b5c
#
_entry.id   290e21f30f4333fead14f99483075b5c
#
_cell.length_a   1.000
_cell.length_b   1.000
_cell.length_c   1.000
_cell.angle_alpha   90.00
_cell.angle_beta   90.00
_cell.angle_gamma   90.00
#
_symmetry.space_group_name_H-M   'P 1'
#
loop_
_entity.id
_entity.type
_entity.pdbx_description
1 polymer ?
#
loop_
_entity_poly.entity_id
_entity_poly.type
_entity_poly.pdbx_seq_one_letter_code
_entity_poly.pdbx_strand_id
1 'polypeptide(L)'
;GTIEIEGIGIARPLICYEGIFAEEIGAAERPRLMVLITNDAWFGAAAGPLQHLAQARLRAIEQGIPMVRVANTGVTAMIDARGRVTAQIGMNEAGFIDAPLPDALPATIYSRYGDWPILGLLLAALFAIAARARRYSN
;
A
#
# COMPACT_ATOMS: atom_id res chain seq x y z
N GLY A 1 8.95 0.62 12.17
CA GLY A 1 8.46 0.10 13.44
C GLY A 1 6.96 0.01 13.50
N THR A 2 6.43 -0.56 14.58
CA THR A 2 4.99 -0.62 14.87
C THR A 2 4.70 0.10 16.18
N ILE A 3 3.47 0.55 16.37
CA ILE A 3 2.97 1.14 17.62
C ILE A 3 1.71 0.39 18.02
N GLU A 4 1.48 0.27 19.32
CA GLU A 4 0.23 -0.25 19.84
C GLU A 4 -0.73 0.92 20.13
N ILE A 5 -1.96 0.81 19.64
CA ILE A 5 -3.03 1.79 19.86
C ILE A 5 -4.11 1.11 20.68
N GLU A 6 -4.40 1.65 21.87
CA GLU A 6 -5.42 1.11 22.77
C GLU A 6 -6.79 1.00 22.06
N GLY A 7 -7.44 -0.15 22.18
CA GLY A 7 -8.72 -0.43 21.54
C GLY A 7 -8.68 -0.78 20.06
N ILE A 8 -7.52 -0.57 19.39
CA ILE A 8 -7.33 -0.88 17.97
C ILE A 8 -6.37 -2.06 17.78
N GLY A 9 -5.26 -2.08 18.54
CA GLY A 9 -4.16 -3.02 18.41
C GLY A 9 -2.96 -2.44 17.67
N ILE A 10 -2.17 -3.30 17.04
CA ILE A 10 -0.92 -2.90 16.39
C ILE A 10 -1.17 -2.12 15.12
N ALA A 11 -0.57 -0.95 15.01
CA ALA A 11 -0.57 -0.12 13.82
C ALA A 11 0.85 0.05 13.26
N ARG A 12 0.95 0.14 11.92
CA ARG A 12 2.18 0.48 11.20
C ARG A 12 2.13 1.94 10.75
N PRO A 13 2.84 2.86 11.42
CA PRO A 13 2.98 4.23 10.95
C PRO A 13 3.91 4.26 9.73
N LEU A 14 3.54 5.10 8.76
CA LEU A 14 4.28 5.39 7.54
C LEU A 14 4.32 6.91 7.39
N ILE A 15 5.51 7.45 7.18
CA ILE A 15 5.70 8.89 7.07
C ILE A 15 5.98 9.27 5.62
N CYS A 16 5.07 10.05 5.04
CA CYS A 16 5.22 10.65 3.72
C CYS A 16 5.59 9.60 2.65
N TYR A 17 6.81 9.68 2.12
CA TYR A 17 7.28 8.84 1.02
C TYR A 17 7.48 7.36 1.38
N GLU A 18 7.52 7.00 2.64
CA GLU A 18 7.62 5.58 3.07
C GLU A 18 6.46 4.74 2.54
N GLY A 19 5.29 5.33 2.35
CA GLY A 19 4.10 4.64 1.82
C GLY A 19 4.22 4.16 0.37
N ILE A 20 5.24 4.58 -0.40
CA ILE A 20 5.42 4.13 -1.79
C ILE A 20 6.24 2.85 -1.91
N PHE A 21 7.09 2.53 -0.92
CA PHE A 21 7.97 1.36 -0.93
C PHE A 21 7.24 0.14 -0.38
N ALA A 22 6.84 -0.76 -1.27
CA ALA A 22 6.07 -1.95 -0.89
C ALA A 22 6.85 -2.88 0.05
N GLU A 23 8.16 -3.01 -0.17
CA GLU A 23 9.07 -3.86 0.59
C GLU A 23 9.30 -3.37 2.03
N GLU A 24 9.12 -2.06 2.28
CA GLU A 24 9.33 -1.48 3.61
C GLU A 24 8.10 -1.56 4.52
N ILE A 25 6.95 -1.92 3.96
CA ILE A 25 5.68 -1.98 4.71
C ILE A 25 5.59 -3.22 5.60
N GLY A 26 6.33 -4.27 5.27
CA GLY A 26 6.41 -5.49 6.07
C GLY A 26 6.85 -5.19 7.52
N ALA A 27 6.20 -5.83 8.48
CA ALA A 27 6.55 -5.77 9.89
C ALA A 27 6.76 -7.19 10.44
N ALA A 28 7.58 -7.32 11.48
CA ALA A 28 7.80 -8.60 12.16
C ALA A 28 6.48 -9.16 12.72
N GLU A 29 5.61 -8.26 13.18
CA GLU A 29 4.25 -8.57 13.58
C GLU A 29 3.26 -7.87 12.65
N ARG A 30 2.28 -8.63 12.15
CA ARG A 30 1.29 -8.11 11.20
C ARG A 30 0.41 -7.04 11.85
N PRO A 31 0.43 -5.79 11.37
CA PRO A 31 -0.41 -4.76 11.93
C PRO A 31 -1.87 -4.96 11.53
N ARG A 32 -2.77 -4.46 12.34
CA ARG A 32 -4.20 -4.37 12.06
C ARG A 32 -4.54 -3.18 11.18
N LEU A 33 -3.71 -2.13 11.23
CA LEU A 33 -3.92 -0.86 10.57
C LEU A 33 -2.60 -0.28 10.09
N MET A 34 -2.59 0.34 8.91
CA MET A 34 -1.54 1.24 8.46
C MET A 34 -1.99 2.69 8.66
N VAL A 35 -1.08 3.55 9.11
CA VAL A 35 -1.33 4.99 9.29
C VAL A 35 -0.32 5.77 8.48
N LEU A 36 -0.74 6.34 7.35
CA LEU A 36 0.11 7.16 6.49
C LEU A 36 -0.13 8.64 6.76
N ILE A 37 0.89 9.33 7.25
CA ILE A 37 0.87 10.78 7.47
C ILE A 37 1.79 11.42 6.44
N THR A 38 1.26 12.34 5.62
CA THR A 38 2.01 12.88 4.49
C THR A 38 1.80 14.37 4.26
N ASN A 39 2.82 15.00 3.70
CA ASN A 39 2.75 16.36 3.19
C ASN A 39 2.67 16.33 1.67
N ASP A 40 1.46 16.31 1.13
CA ASP A 40 1.22 16.27 -0.31
C ASP A 40 1.44 17.62 -1.02
N ALA A 41 1.70 18.71 -0.28
CA ALA A 41 1.98 20.02 -0.88
C ALA A 41 3.18 20.00 -1.84
N TRP A 42 4.13 19.09 -1.63
CA TRP A 42 5.28 18.89 -2.51
C TRP A 42 4.92 18.45 -3.93
N PHE A 43 3.78 17.80 -4.09
CA PHE A 43 3.34 17.26 -5.39
C PHE A 43 2.49 18.26 -6.21
N GLY A 44 2.31 19.48 -5.69
CA GLY A 44 1.45 20.49 -6.33
C GLY A 44 -0.04 20.16 -6.22
N ALA A 45 -0.87 20.86 -6.97
CA ALA A 45 -2.33 20.78 -6.90
C ALA A 45 -2.97 19.95 -8.05
N ALA A 46 -2.17 19.26 -8.86
CA ALA A 46 -2.66 18.53 -10.03
C ALA A 46 -2.75 17.01 -9.75
N ALA A 47 -2.11 16.18 -10.57
CA ALA A 47 -2.22 14.73 -10.51
C ALA A 47 -1.41 14.09 -9.38
N GLY A 48 -0.37 14.76 -8.86
CA GLY A 48 0.56 14.18 -7.87
C GLY A 48 -0.12 13.63 -6.60
N PRO A 49 -0.95 14.42 -5.89
CA PRO A 49 -1.65 13.93 -4.71
C PRO A 49 -2.60 12.76 -4.99
N LEU A 50 -3.22 12.71 -6.18
CA LEU A 50 -4.10 11.63 -6.58
C LEU A 50 -3.30 10.35 -6.91
N GLN A 51 -2.12 10.48 -7.51
CA GLN A 51 -1.21 9.36 -7.74
C GLN A 51 -0.70 8.80 -6.42
N HIS A 52 -0.37 9.66 -5.46
CA HIS A 52 0.06 9.24 -4.12
C HIS A 52 -1.08 8.54 -3.36
N LEU A 53 -2.33 9.01 -3.49
CA LEU A 53 -3.50 8.27 -2.99
C LEU A 53 -3.63 6.89 -3.65
N ALA A 54 -3.44 6.80 -4.97
CA ALA A 54 -3.50 5.52 -5.68
C ALA A 54 -2.44 4.53 -5.17
N GLN A 55 -1.23 4.99 -4.89
CA GLN A 55 -0.18 4.18 -4.27
C GLN A 55 -0.58 3.71 -2.86
N ALA A 56 -1.13 4.59 -2.03
CA ALA A 56 -1.65 4.21 -0.71
C ALA A 56 -2.72 3.11 -0.79
N ARG A 57 -3.61 3.19 -1.78
CA ARG A 57 -4.62 2.16 -2.05
C ARG A 57 -3.99 0.83 -2.46
N LEU A 58 -2.95 0.85 -3.29
CA LEU A 58 -2.20 -0.35 -3.66
C LEU A 58 -1.55 -1.00 -2.44
N ARG A 59 -0.94 -0.22 -1.53
CA ARG A 59 -0.37 -0.74 -0.28
C ARG A 59 -1.43 -1.47 0.55
N ALA A 60 -2.63 -0.90 0.68
CA ALA A 60 -3.72 -1.56 1.40
C ALA A 60 -4.10 -2.91 0.77
N ILE A 61 -4.19 -2.98 -0.56
CA ILE A 61 -4.48 -4.22 -1.31
C ILE A 61 -3.37 -5.25 -1.13
N GLU A 62 -2.12 -4.86 -1.34
CA GLU A 62 -0.95 -5.74 -1.27
C GLU A 62 -0.79 -6.39 0.09
N GLN A 63 -1.03 -5.62 1.14
CA GLN A 63 -0.93 -6.10 2.51
C GLN A 63 -2.22 -6.77 3.01
N GLY A 64 -3.36 -6.48 2.38
CA GLY A 64 -4.67 -6.88 2.90
C GLY A 64 -4.98 -6.20 4.24
N ILE A 65 -4.51 -4.96 4.44
CA ILE A 65 -4.63 -4.21 5.70
C ILE A 65 -5.24 -2.85 5.38
N PRO A 66 -6.24 -2.38 6.15
CA PRO A 66 -6.81 -1.04 5.97
C PRO A 66 -5.78 0.04 6.27
N MET A 67 -5.97 1.22 5.69
CA MET A 67 -5.08 2.36 5.89
C MET A 67 -5.88 3.62 6.23
N VAL A 68 -5.46 4.30 7.28
CA VAL A 68 -5.80 5.70 7.52
C VAL A 68 -4.71 6.55 6.86
N ARG A 69 -5.12 7.36 5.89
CA ARG A 69 -4.24 8.31 5.21
C ARG A 69 -4.62 9.73 5.60
N VAL A 70 -3.66 10.47 6.14
CA VAL A 70 -3.81 11.88 6.51
C VAL A 70 -2.86 12.72 5.67
N ALA A 71 -3.41 13.64 4.89
CA ALA A 71 -2.66 14.54 4.02
C ALA A 71 -3.07 15.99 4.26
N ASN A 72 -2.10 16.90 4.30
CA ASN A 72 -2.39 18.33 4.55
C ASN A 72 -3.13 19.01 3.40
N THR A 73 -2.66 18.84 2.15
CA THR A 73 -3.29 19.43 0.95
C THR A 73 -3.84 18.38 -0.01
N GLY A 74 -3.45 17.13 0.19
CA GLY A 74 -3.96 15.99 -0.58
C GLY A 74 -5.27 15.46 -0.02
N VAL A 75 -5.67 14.28 -0.49
CA VAL A 75 -6.88 13.60 -0.04
C VAL A 75 -6.59 12.87 1.27
N THR A 76 -7.26 13.25 2.35
CA THR A 76 -7.33 12.47 3.59
C THR A 76 -8.37 11.38 3.42
N ALA A 77 -8.07 10.13 3.76
CA ALA A 77 -8.95 9.02 3.46
C ALA A 77 -8.86 7.86 4.45
N MET A 78 -9.98 7.20 4.70
CA MET A 78 -10.06 5.84 5.19
C MET A 78 -10.09 4.90 4.00
N ILE A 79 -9.18 3.94 3.95
CA ILE A 79 -9.02 2.98 2.85
C ILE A 79 -9.18 1.58 3.42
N ASP A 80 -10.08 0.78 2.85
CA ASP A 80 -10.25 -0.61 3.29
C ASP A 80 -9.13 -1.53 2.76
N ALA A 81 -9.07 -2.74 3.27
CA ALA A 81 -8.06 -3.73 2.88
C ALA A 81 -8.17 -4.22 1.42
N ARG A 82 -9.19 -3.77 0.68
CA ARG A 82 -9.34 -3.96 -0.77
C ARG A 82 -9.03 -2.70 -1.58
N GLY A 83 -8.47 -1.67 -0.94
CA GLY A 83 -8.09 -0.41 -1.58
C GLY A 83 -9.28 0.50 -1.93
N ARG A 84 -10.47 0.26 -1.39
CA ARG A 84 -11.62 1.15 -1.60
C ARG A 84 -11.58 2.27 -0.59
N VAL A 85 -11.77 3.49 -1.04
CA VAL A 85 -11.94 4.65 -0.16
C VAL A 85 -13.35 4.60 0.42
N THR A 86 -13.45 4.44 1.74
CA THR A 86 -14.74 4.33 2.46
C THR A 86 -15.20 5.66 3.03
N ALA A 87 -14.27 6.58 3.30
CA ALA A 87 -14.54 7.95 3.70
C ALA A 87 -13.36 8.84 3.28
N GLN A 88 -13.63 10.11 2.94
CA GLN A 88 -12.56 11.03 2.53
C GLN A 88 -12.90 12.49 2.80
N ILE A 89 -11.84 13.31 2.89
CA ILE A 89 -11.85 14.77 2.74
C ILE A 89 -11.10 15.09 1.44
N GLY A 90 -11.64 15.97 0.62
CA GLY A 90 -11.08 16.35 -0.66
C GLY A 90 -9.76 17.10 -0.54
N MET A 91 -9.14 17.34 -1.72
CA MET A 91 -7.92 18.15 -1.79
C MET A 91 -8.20 19.58 -1.36
N ASN A 92 -7.28 20.16 -0.56
CA ASN A 92 -7.35 21.53 -0.05
C ASN A 92 -8.58 21.82 0.82
N GLU A 93 -9.20 20.79 1.35
CA GLU A 93 -10.30 20.92 2.31
C GLU A 93 -9.79 20.66 3.73
N ALA A 94 -10.19 21.51 4.67
CA ALA A 94 -9.90 21.30 6.10
C ALA A 94 -11.06 20.58 6.77
N GLY A 95 -10.77 19.59 7.63
CA GLY A 95 -11.82 18.87 8.33
C GLY A 95 -11.26 17.67 9.11
N PHE A 96 -12.18 16.86 9.59
CA PHE A 96 -11.89 15.56 10.20
C PHE A 96 -12.86 14.51 9.66
N ILE A 97 -12.46 13.25 9.77
CA ILE A 97 -13.30 12.10 9.41
C ILE A 97 -13.49 11.27 10.67
N ASP A 98 -14.75 11.02 10.99
CA ASP A 98 -15.15 10.03 11.97
C ASP A 98 -15.77 8.85 11.20
N ALA A 99 -15.05 7.73 11.14
CA ALA A 99 -15.45 6.59 10.35
C ALA A 99 -15.07 5.26 11.04
N PRO A 100 -15.86 4.20 10.85
CA PRO A 100 -15.52 2.89 11.37
C PRO A 100 -14.24 2.37 10.75
N LEU A 101 -13.36 1.78 11.56
CA LEU A 101 -12.15 1.12 11.07
C LEU A 101 -12.52 -0.17 10.31
N PRO A 102 -12.19 -0.31 9.03
CA PRO A 102 -12.43 -1.55 8.30
C PRO A 102 -11.56 -2.70 8.84
N ASP A 103 -12.06 -3.92 8.72
CA ASP A 103 -11.30 -5.10 9.13
C ASP A 103 -10.15 -5.40 8.17
N ALA A 104 -9.04 -5.90 8.74
CA ALA A 104 -7.95 -6.47 7.95
C ALA A 104 -8.37 -7.83 7.37
N LEU A 105 -7.94 -8.10 6.16
CA LEU A 105 -8.09 -9.40 5.49
C LEU A 105 -6.96 -10.36 5.94
N PRO A 106 -7.08 -11.66 5.68
CA PRO A 106 -5.95 -12.59 5.80
C PRO A 106 -4.74 -12.09 5.00
N ALA A 107 -3.54 -12.49 5.42
CA ALA A 107 -2.30 -12.13 4.75
C ALA A 107 -2.35 -12.55 3.27
N THR A 108 -2.09 -11.61 2.37
CA THR A 108 -2.08 -11.84 0.93
C THR A 108 -0.86 -12.64 0.50
N ILE A 109 -0.86 -13.13 -0.74
CA ILE A 109 0.33 -13.76 -1.33
C ILE A 109 1.47 -12.75 -1.38
N TYR A 110 1.19 -11.49 -1.77
CA TYR A 110 2.19 -10.44 -1.85
C TYR A 110 2.80 -10.12 -0.47
N SER A 111 1.97 -9.98 0.58
CA SER A 111 2.46 -9.70 1.93
C SER A 111 3.34 -10.81 2.51
N ARG A 112 3.24 -12.04 1.99
CA ARG A 112 4.04 -13.20 2.43
C ARG A 112 5.33 -13.37 1.64
N TYR A 113 5.28 -13.15 0.33
CA TYR A 113 6.33 -13.52 -0.61
C TYR A 113 6.90 -12.36 -1.40
N GLY A 114 6.29 -11.16 -1.32
CA GLY A 114 6.70 -10.00 -2.11
C GLY A 114 6.72 -10.31 -3.60
N ASP A 115 7.77 -9.89 -4.26
CA ASP A 115 7.95 -10.04 -5.73
C ASP A 115 8.54 -11.40 -6.14
N TRP A 116 8.94 -12.25 -5.20
CA TRP A 116 9.60 -13.54 -5.49
C TRP A 116 8.79 -14.46 -6.42
N PRO A 117 7.46 -14.61 -6.29
CA PRO A 117 6.67 -15.45 -7.20
C PRO A 117 6.71 -14.96 -8.65
N ILE A 118 6.63 -13.64 -8.86
CA ILE A 118 6.69 -13.03 -10.20
C ILE A 118 8.07 -13.20 -10.79
N LEU A 119 9.11 -12.96 -10.01
CA LEU A 119 10.51 -13.16 -10.44
C LEU A 119 10.75 -14.61 -10.86
N GLY A 120 10.26 -15.57 -10.08
CA GLY A 120 10.35 -17.00 -10.40
C GLY A 120 9.67 -17.33 -11.72
N LEU A 121 8.48 -16.81 -11.98
CA LEU A 121 7.76 -17.00 -13.24
C LEU A 121 8.50 -16.38 -14.43
N LEU A 122 9.06 -15.18 -14.28
CA LEU A 122 9.83 -14.52 -15.33
C LEU A 122 11.09 -15.30 -15.67
N LEU A 123 11.82 -15.80 -14.68
CA LEU A 123 13.00 -16.63 -14.90
C LEU A 123 12.64 -17.94 -15.60
N ALA A 124 11.56 -18.61 -15.18
CA ALA A 124 11.10 -19.84 -15.82
C ALA A 124 10.72 -19.59 -17.30
N ALA A 125 10.01 -18.50 -17.59
CA ALA A 125 9.67 -18.10 -18.95
C ALA A 125 10.93 -17.82 -19.80
N LEU A 126 11.90 -17.09 -19.26
CA LEU A 126 13.18 -16.81 -19.92
C LEU A 126 13.93 -18.11 -20.25
N PHE A 127 14.00 -19.04 -19.29
CA PHE A 127 14.63 -20.35 -19.51
C PHE A 127 13.92 -21.15 -20.60
N ALA A 128 12.60 -21.16 -20.62
CA ALA A 128 11.81 -21.85 -21.65
C ALA A 128 12.07 -21.28 -23.05
N ILE A 129 12.12 -19.95 -23.18
CA ILE A 129 12.43 -19.26 -24.44
C ILE A 129 13.86 -19.59 -24.90
N ALA A 130 14.84 -19.50 -24.00
CA ALA A 130 16.24 -19.80 -24.33
C ALA A 130 16.44 -21.27 -24.75
N ALA A 131 15.80 -22.19 -24.05
CA ALA A 131 15.84 -23.61 -24.40
C ALA A 131 15.23 -23.89 -25.79
N ARG A 132 14.11 -23.20 -26.09
CA ARG A 132 13.47 -23.30 -27.40
C ARG A 132 14.35 -22.72 -28.50
N ALA A 133 14.95 -21.56 -28.30
CA ALA A 133 15.85 -20.92 -29.28
C ALA A 133 17.04 -21.82 -29.62
N ARG A 134 17.68 -22.46 -28.63
CA ARG A 134 18.77 -23.41 -28.85
C ARG A 134 18.38 -24.63 -29.71
N ARG A 135 17.13 -25.10 -29.59
CA ARG A 135 16.63 -26.23 -30.39
C ARG A 135 16.42 -25.89 -31.85
N TYR A 136 16.21 -24.61 -32.21
CA TYR A 136 16.05 -24.16 -33.60
C TYR A 136 17.37 -23.69 -34.23
N SER A 137 18.43 -23.51 -33.44
CA SER A 137 19.76 -23.09 -33.90
C SER A 137 20.70 -24.29 -34.20
N ASN A 138 20.31 -25.50 -33.81
CA ASN A 138 20.99 -26.76 -34.15
C ASN A 138 20.20 -27.55 -35.20
#